data_1e24f98dfbb092993c9f2055483eb467
#
_entry.id   1e24f98dfbb092993c9f2055483eb467
#
_cell.length_a   1.000
_cell.length_b   1.000
_cell.length_c   1.000
_cell.angle_alpha   90.00
_cell.angle_beta   90.00
_cell.angle_gamma   90.00
#
_symmetry.space_group_name_H-M   'P 1'
#
loop_
_entity.id
_entity.type
_entity.pdbx_description
1 polymer ?
#
loop_
_entity_poly.entity_id
_entity_poly.type
_entity_poly.pdbx_seq_one_letter_code
_entity_poly.pdbx_strand_id
1 'polypeptide(L)'
;MELKKLQNGSDIRGVAVDGVEGESVTLTKEAVYALARGFVAYLRKKYEKEELRIAIGHDSRISAKELKESIIQGLVDEGVQVCDCGLASTPSMFMSTVFEEFKEDGAIMITASHLPYNRNGMKFFDKDGGLNKEDIKTLITFGEQESFINKENGSVETKDLLSVYSAFLRELIKKEVNHPNTYDKPLSGMKILVDAGNGAGGFYVDKVLQPLGADTSGSQFLEPDGMFPNHIPNPEAMQSVCDAVKTNHSDLGIIFDTDVDRSSAVDKYGHEISRNAIVALAAALVCEQHPGTTIVTDSVTSDELHDFLENVLHVKHLRFKRGYKNVINEAVRLNKEGIDSQLAIETSGHAALKENYFLDDGAYLATKIVIKAAKMHLEGHSLDELIKDLKHPLEEKEL
;
A
#
# COMPACT_ATOMS: atom_id res chain seq x y z
N MET A 1 28.18 -2.64 13.88
CA MET A 1 27.24 -1.85 13.01
C MET A 1 26.07 -1.43 13.88
N GLU A 2 25.61 -0.16 13.80
CA GLU A 2 24.51 0.32 14.64
C GLU A 2 23.17 0.26 13.87
N LEU A 3 22.64 -0.93 13.65
CA LEU A 3 21.39 -1.13 12.90
C LEU A 3 20.19 -0.45 13.54
N LYS A 4 20.22 -0.23 14.86
CA LYS A 4 19.14 0.47 15.60
C LYS A 4 18.86 1.89 15.09
N LYS A 5 19.86 2.57 14.53
CA LYS A 5 19.69 3.91 13.95
C LYS A 5 18.85 3.92 12.68
N LEU A 6 18.70 2.77 12.02
CA LEU A 6 17.88 2.59 10.83
C LEU A 6 16.40 2.35 11.15
N GLN A 7 16.04 2.07 12.41
CA GLN A 7 14.66 1.84 12.78
C GLN A 7 13.84 3.12 12.72
N ASN A 8 12.78 3.08 11.92
CA ASN A 8 11.78 4.14 11.82
C ASN A 8 10.39 3.52 12.07
N GLY A 9 9.93 3.56 13.32
CA GLY A 9 8.69 2.91 13.70
C GLY A 9 8.71 1.40 13.45
N SER A 10 7.82 0.94 12.59
CA SER A 10 7.69 -0.46 12.14
C SER A 10 8.50 -0.78 10.87
N ASP A 11 9.29 0.18 10.38
CA ASP A 11 10.09 0.04 9.16
C ASP A 11 11.59 0.25 9.44
N ILE A 12 12.39 -0.13 8.46
CA ILE A 12 13.80 0.27 8.33
C ILE A 12 13.88 1.38 7.28
N ARG A 13 14.58 2.46 7.58
CA ARG A 13 14.78 3.61 6.67
C ARG A 13 16.21 4.12 6.78
N GLY A 14 16.78 4.57 5.67
CA GLY A 14 18.10 5.20 5.66
C GLY A 14 18.43 5.88 4.34
N VAL A 15 19.56 6.57 4.31
CA VAL A 15 20.16 7.10 3.08
C VAL A 15 20.82 5.94 2.36
N ALA A 16 20.41 5.68 1.12
CA ALA A 16 20.89 4.55 0.30
C ALA A 16 21.74 4.99 -0.89
N VAL A 17 21.66 6.28 -1.28
CA VAL A 17 22.41 6.85 -2.40
C VAL A 17 23.18 8.08 -1.92
N ASP A 18 24.46 8.15 -2.26
CA ASP A 18 25.33 9.27 -1.98
C ASP A 18 25.06 10.46 -2.93
N GLY A 19 25.55 11.65 -2.56
CA GLY A 19 25.50 12.83 -3.41
C GLY A 19 24.56 13.95 -2.95
N VAL A 20 23.88 13.79 -1.82
CA VAL A 20 23.11 14.87 -1.18
C VAL A 20 23.96 15.49 -0.08
N GLU A 21 24.16 16.82 -0.15
CA GLU A 21 24.99 17.55 0.81
C GLU A 21 24.49 17.36 2.24
N GLY A 22 25.40 17.00 3.14
CA GLY A 22 25.08 16.76 4.56
C GLY A 22 24.47 15.38 4.87
N GLU A 23 24.26 14.52 3.87
CA GLU A 23 23.71 13.19 4.05
C GLU A 23 24.72 12.11 3.64
N SER A 24 25.15 11.29 4.58
CA SER A 24 25.98 10.12 4.31
C SER A 24 25.13 8.86 4.18
N VAL A 25 25.57 7.90 3.36
CA VAL A 25 24.92 6.58 3.21
C VAL A 25 24.91 5.85 4.56
N THR A 26 23.73 5.47 5.01
CA THR A 26 23.49 4.73 6.25
C THR A 26 22.87 3.36 6.02
N LEU A 27 22.08 3.21 4.95
CA LEU A 27 21.48 1.93 4.53
C LEU A 27 22.41 1.25 3.54
N THR A 28 23.48 0.64 4.07
CA THR A 28 24.54 -0.02 3.29
C THR A 28 24.17 -1.46 2.93
N LYS A 29 24.93 -2.07 2.01
CA LYS A 29 24.81 -3.48 1.64
C LYS A 29 24.97 -4.40 2.86
N GLU A 30 25.95 -4.10 3.71
CA GLU A 30 26.23 -4.85 4.93
C GLU A 30 25.08 -4.74 5.93
N ALA A 31 24.46 -3.55 6.03
CA ALA A 31 23.33 -3.32 6.90
C ALA A 31 22.12 -4.16 6.48
N VAL A 32 21.74 -4.11 5.19
CA VAL A 32 20.58 -4.86 4.70
C VAL A 32 20.82 -6.36 4.68
N TYR A 33 22.06 -6.81 4.43
CA TYR A 33 22.47 -8.21 4.58
C TYR A 33 22.25 -8.71 6.01
N ALA A 34 22.72 -7.96 7.01
CA ALA A 34 22.53 -8.31 8.41
C ALA A 34 21.06 -8.29 8.84
N LEU A 35 20.28 -7.31 8.37
CA LEU A 35 18.84 -7.22 8.64
C LEU A 35 18.08 -8.40 8.04
N ALA A 36 18.42 -8.83 6.82
CA ALA A 36 17.82 -10.01 6.19
C ALA A 36 18.05 -11.27 7.04
N ARG A 37 19.26 -11.50 7.53
CA ARG A 37 19.58 -12.61 8.43
C ARG A 37 18.86 -12.50 9.77
N GLY A 38 18.76 -11.29 10.31
CA GLY A 38 17.97 -11.01 11.52
C GLY A 38 16.49 -11.35 11.35
N PHE A 39 15.92 -11.08 10.17
CA PHE A 39 14.53 -11.43 9.85
C PHE A 39 14.32 -12.95 9.79
N VAL A 40 15.27 -13.70 9.20
CA VAL A 40 15.22 -15.16 9.20
C VAL A 40 15.24 -15.71 10.64
N ALA A 41 16.12 -15.20 11.50
CA ALA A 41 16.18 -15.61 12.89
C ALA A 41 14.89 -15.28 13.66
N TYR A 42 14.28 -14.12 13.37
CA TYR A 42 12.98 -13.74 13.92
C TYR A 42 11.89 -14.73 13.53
N LEU A 43 11.75 -15.05 12.23
CA LEU A 43 10.73 -15.97 11.74
C LEU A 43 10.91 -17.39 12.28
N ARG A 44 12.15 -17.90 12.30
CA ARG A 44 12.45 -19.22 12.90
C ARG A 44 12.01 -19.30 14.34
N LYS A 45 12.32 -18.26 15.13
CA LYS A 45 11.93 -18.21 16.54
C LYS A 45 10.41 -18.10 16.70
N LYS A 46 9.76 -17.26 15.88
CA LYS A 46 8.30 -17.02 15.98
C LYS A 46 7.49 -18.26 15.63
N TYR A 47 7.90 -18.99 14.58
CA TYR A 47 7.13 -20.10 14.03
C TYR A 47 7.70 -21.47 14.38
N GLU A 48 8.83 -21.54 15.13
CA GLU A 48 9.54 -22.78 15.47
C GLU A 48 9.82 -23.64 14.21
N LYS A 49 10.21 -22.98 13.11
CA LYS A 49 10.38 -23.55 11.78
C LYS A 49 11.79 -23.25 11.24
N GLU A 50 12.55 -24.28 10.86
CA GLU A 50 13.92 -24.13 10.34
C GLU A 50 13.96 -23.77 8.85
N GLU A 51 13.19 -24.48 8.03
CA GLU A 51 13.11 -24.24 6.58
C GLU A 51 12.11 -23.14 6.29
N LEU A 52 12.56 -22.06 5.67
CA LEU A 52 11.73 -20.91 5.37
C LEU A 52 11.71 -20.60 3.87
N ARG A 53 10.57 -20.07 3.44
CA ARG A 53 10.35 -19.46 2.14
C ARG A 53 10.08 -17.98 2.36
N ILE A 54 10.82 -17.10 1.68
CA ILE A 54 10.68 -15.65 1.86
C ILE A 54 10.62 -14.95 0.49
N ALA A 55 9.57 -14.19 0.27
CA ALA A 55 9.45 -13.34 -0.90
C ALA A 55 10.23 -12.03 -0.71
N ILE A 56 10.79 -11.51 -1.79
CA ILE A 56 11.43 -10.20 -1.85
C ILE A 56 10.99 -9.45 -3.10
N GLY A 57 10.65 -8.18 -2.93
CA GLY A 57 10.30 -7.28 -4.01
C GLY A 57 10.73 -5.85 -3.71
N HIS A 58 10.59 -4.97 -4.69
CA HIS A 58 11.01 -3.58 -4.58
C HIS A 58 10.12 -2.64 -5.38
N ASP A 59 10.11 -1.38 -5.00
CA ASP A 59 9.53 -0.29 -5.78
C ASP A 59 10.50 0.21 -6.89
N SER A 60 10.24 1.39 -7.44
CA SER A 60 11.01 1.96 -8.55
C SER A 60 12.37 2.56 -8.18
N ARG A 61 12.76 2.61 -6.89
CA ARG A 61 13.93 3.34 -6.40
C ARG A 61 15.24 2.85 -7.00
N ILE A 62 16.13 3.78 -7.36
CA ILE A 62 17.39 3.49 -8.06
C ILE A 62 18.33 2.56 -7.26
N SER A 63 18.32 2.64 -5.93
CA SER A 63 19.13 1.78 -5.05
C SER A 63 18.55 0.37 -4.84
N ALA A 64 17.33 0.11 -5.35
CA ALA A 64 16.62 -1.14 -5.06
C ALA A 64 17.38 -2.39 -5.51
N LYS A 65 17.95 -2.37 -6.72
CA LYS A 65 18.67 -3.53 -7.28
C LYS A 65 19.86 -3.93 -6.42
N GLU A 66 20.70 -2.97 -6.06
CA GLU A 66 21.92 -3.22 -5.29
C GLU A 66 21.61 -3.73 -3.88
N LEU A 67 20.62 -3.13 -3.22
CA LEU A 67 20.15 -3.57 -1.90
C LEU A 67 19.53 -4.97 -1.98
N LYS A 68 18.73 -5.25 -3.00
CA LYS A 68 18.08 -6.56 -3.22
C LYS A 68 19.12 -7.68 -3.34
N GLU A 69 20.18 -7.47 -4.09
CA GLU A 69 21.25 -8.45 -4.24
C GLU A 69 21.85 -8.84 -2.89
N SER A 70 22.13 -7.86 -2.02
CA SER A 70 22.68 -8.11 -0.68
C SER A 70 21.68 -8.76 0.27
N ILE A 71 20.41 -8.39 0.19
CA ILE A 71 19.33 -9.03 0.98
C ILE A 71 19.19 -10.50 0.57
N ILE A 72 19.11 -10.77 -0.73
CA ILE A 72 19.01 -12.14 -1.26
C ILE A 72 20.21 -12.97 -0.79
N GLN A 73 21.42 -12.43 -0.86
CA GLN A 73 22.60 -13.13 -0.37
C GLN A 73 22.47 -13.49 1.12
N GLY A 74 22.00 -12.55 1.96
CA GLY A 74 21.78 -12.80 3.39
C GLY A 74 20.73 -13.90 3.65
N LEU A 75 19.66 -13.93 2.87
CA LEU A 75 18.62 -14.96 2.95
C LEU A 75 19.17 -16.35 2.50
N VAL A 76 19.89 -16.38 1.38
CA VAL A 76 20.48 -17.61 0.83
C VAL A 76 21.52 -18.19 1.78
N ASP A 77 22.38 -17.36 2.40
CA ASP A 77 23.35 -17.78 3.39
C ASP A 77 22.72 -18.38 4.66
N GLU A 78 21.46 -18.07 4.90
CA GLU A 78 20.64 -18.70 5.94
C GLU A 78 19.90 -19.97 5.47
N GLY A 79 20.10 -20.39 4.23
CA GLY A 79 19.43 -21.57 3.67
C GLY A 79 17.96 -21.37 3.32
N VAL A 80 17.54 -20.10 3.10
CA VAL A 80 16.16 -19.75 2.73
C VAL A 80 15.89 -20.03 1.25
N GLN A 81 14.69 -20.49 0.93
CA GLN A 81 14.17 -20.50 -0.43
C GLN A 81 13.59 -19.10 -0.73
N VAL A 82 14.29 -18.34 -1.54
CA VAL A 82 13.95 -16.95 -1.86
C VAL A 82 13.08 -16.90 -3.11
N CYS A 83 11.93 -16.21 -3.02
CA CYS A 83 11.11 -15.86 -4.16
C CYS A 83 11.36 -14.40 -4.55
N ASP A 84 12.15 -14.15 -5.60
CA ASP A 84 12.37 -12.80 -6.15
C ASP A 84 11.15 -12.38 -7.01
N CYS A 85 10.36 -11.45 -6.49
CA CYS A 85 9.17 -10.91 -7.16
C CYS A 85 9.47 -9.71 -8.07
N GLY A 86 10.71 -9.21 -8.10
CA GLY A 86 11.07 -8.04 -8.89
C GLY A 86 10.36 -6.76 -8.45
N LEU A 87 9.88 -5.98 -9.42
CA LEU A 87 9.03 -4.82 -9.14
C LEU A 87 7.71 -5.30 -8.52
N ALA A 88 7.38 -4.73 -7.37
CA ALA A 88 6.21 -5.13 -6.59
C ALA A 88 5.57 -3.90 -5.91
N SER A 89 4.40 -4.07 -5.35
CA SER A 89 3.80 -3.13 -4.41
C SER A 89 3.91 -3.66 -2.98
N THR A 90 3.92 -2.75 -2.01
CA THR A 90 3.96 -3.13 -0.59
C THR A 90 2.83 -4.11 -0.23
N PRO A 91 1.55 -3.85 -0.59
CA PRO A 91 0.48 -4.80 -0.30
C PRO A 91 0.64 -6.15 -1.03
N SER A 92 1.12 -6.17 -2.28
CA SER A 92 1.33 -7.42 -2.98
C SER A 92 2.36 -8.32 -2.27
N MET A 93 3.37 -7.73 -1.63
CA MET A 93 4.36 -8.49 -0.88
C MET A 93 3.76 -9.23 0.33
N PHE A 94 2.85 -8.59 1.09
CA PHE A 94 2.11 -9.32 2.11
C PHE A 94 1.28 -10.46 1.50
N MET A 95 0.60 -10.20 0.37
CA MET A 95 -0.25 -11.19 -0.27
C MET A 95 0.52 -12.42 -0.77
N SER A 96 1.85 -12.34 -0.92
CA SER A 96 2.68 -13.53 -1.19
C SER A 96 2.65 -14.56 -0.04
N THR A 97 2.30 -14.14 1.17
CA THR A 97 2.09 -15.06 2.31
C THR A 97 0.70 -15.71 2.29
N VAL A 98 -0.23 -15.16 1.53
CA VAL A 98 -1.65 -15.56 1.46
C VAL A 98 -1.96 -16.39 0.22
N PHE A 99 -1.47 -15.96 -0.95
CA PHE A 99 -1.77 -16.61 -2.22
C PHE A 99 -1.24 -18.06 -2.26
N GLU A 100 -2.09 -19.01 -2.69
CA GLU A 100 -1.78 -20.44 -2.78
C GLU A 100 -0.54 -20.73 -3.64
N GLU A 101 -0.32 -19.95 -4.69
CA GLU A 101 0.81 -20.09 -5.62
C GLU A 101 2.16 -19.69 -5.02
N PHE A 102 2.15 -18.95 -3.90
CA PHE A 102 3.33 -18.45 -3.20
C PHE A 102 3.47 -19.10 -1.83
N LYS A 103 2.55 -18.89 -0.90
CA LYS A 103 2.57 -19.41 0.48
C LYS A 103 3.89 -19.20 1.20
N GLU A 104 4.43 -17.99 1.07
CA GLU A 104 5.68 -17.63 1.71
C GLU A 104 5.52 -17.51 3.23
N ASP A 105 6.56 -17.81 3.98
CA ASP A 105 6.55 -17.67 5.45
C ASP A 105 6.73 -16.23 5.90
N GLY A 106 7.29 -15.40 5.02
CA GLY A 106 7.46 -13.98 5.21
C GLY A 106 7.80 -13.27 3.91
N ALA A 107 7.79 -11.94 3.94
CA ALA A 107 8.10 -11.12 2.78
C ALA A 107 8.89 -9.86 3.17
N ILE A 108 9.73 -9.40 2.26
CA ILE A 108 10.51 -8.16 2.39
C ILE A 108 10.16 -7.25 1.21
N MET A 109 9.73 -6.03 1.50
CA MET A 109 9.55 -4.97 0.51
C MET A 109 10.64 -3.93 0.66
N ILE A 110 11.41 -3.71 -0.41
CA ILE A 110 12.43 -2.66 -0.48
C ILE A 110 11.76 -1.38 -0.95
N THR A 111 11.58 -0.44 -0.04
CA THR A 111 10.88 0.83 -0.31
C THR A 111 11.20 1.86 0.76
N ALA A 112 11.08 3.12 0.40
CA ALA A 112 11.02 4.23 1.33
C ALA A 112 9.75 5.08 1.14
N SER A 113 8.69 4.48 0.55
CA SER A 113 7.42 5.16 0.28
C SER A 113 7.65 6.49 -0.45
N HIS A 114 7.14 7.59 0.01
CA HIS A 114 7.23 8.92 -0.60
C HIS A 114 8.51 9.72 -0.30
N LEU A 115 9.50 9.12 0.38
CA LEU A 115 10.74 9.83 0.69
C LEU A 115 11.58 10.13 -0.57
N PRO A 116 12.50 11.10 -0.54
CA PRO A 116 13.34 11.47 -1.68
C PRO A 116 14.10 10.30 -2.30
N TYR A 117 14.57 10.47 -3.53
CA TYR A 117 15.21 9.45 -4.36
C TYR A 117 16.42 8.76 -3.71
N ASN A 118 17.14 9.50 -2.85
CA ASN A 118 18.34 8.99 -2.18
C ASN A 118 18.03 8.15 -0.94
N ARG A 119 16.78 8.06 -0.52
CA ARG A 119 16.33 7.22 0.59
C ARG A 119 15.88 5.86 0.10
N ASN A 120 16.04 4.86 0.95
CA ASN A 120 15.41 3.56 0.79
C ASN A 120 15.17 2.92 2.16
N GLY A 121 14.60 1.73 2.17
CA GLY A 121 14.27 1.04 3.40
C GLY A 121 13.78 -0.38 3.16
N MET A 122 13.30 -1.00 4.22
CA MET A 122 12.72 -2.34 4.20
C MET A 122 11.47 -2.36 5.06
N LYS A 123 10.38 -2.87 4.49
CA LYS A 123 9.18 -3.29 5.22
C LYS A 123 9.16 -4.81 5.30
N PHE A 124 8.76 -5.34 6.43
CA PHE A 124 8.74 -6.77 6.69
C PHE A 124 7.33 -7.26 6.98
N PHE A 125 7.00 -8.39 6.39
CA PHE A 125 5.71 -9.06 6.59
C PHE A 125 5.93 -10.50 7.02
N ASP A 126 5.08 -10.96 7.89
CA ASP A 126 4.88 -12.37 8.16
C ASP A 126 3.41 -12.76 7.88
N LYS A 127 3.00 -13.96 8.26
CA LYS A 127 1.64 -14.46 8.01
C LYS A 127 0.55 -13.68 8.76
N ASP A 128 0.92 -12.93 9.79
CA ASP A 128 -0.01 -12.13 10.60
C ASP A 128 -0.15 -10.68 10.10
N GLY A 129 0.68 -10.29 9.13
CA GLY A 129 0.69 -8.93 8.57
C GLY A 129 2.07 -8.27 8.62
N GLY A 130 2.11 -6.95 8.50
CA GLY A 130 3.33 -6.17 8.66
C GLY A 130 3.84 -6.21 10.11
N LEU A 131 5.15 -6.32 10.28
CA LEU A 131 5.79 -6.35 11.59
C LEU A 131 5.53 -5.08 12.39
N ASN A 132 5.42 -5.20 13.72
CA ASN A 132 5.30 -4.07 14.62
C ASN A 132 6.68 -3.54 15.03
N LYS A 133 6.70 -2.37 15.67
CA LYS A 133 7.93 -1.72 16.15
C LYS A 133 8.82 -2.64 17.00
N GLU A 134 8.23 -3.43 17.90
CA GLU A 134 8.97 -4.34 18.77
C GLU A 134 9.51 -5.56 18.01
N ASP A 135 8.80 -6.03 16.96
CA ASP A 135 9.28 -7.07 16.08
C ASP A 135 10.52 -6.61 15.31
N ILE A 136 10.49 -5.37 14.77
CA ILE A 136 11.65 -4.76 14.10
C ILE A 136 12.83 -4.63 15.04
N LYS A 137 12.62 -4.22 16.28
CA LYS A 137 13.68 -4.15 17.28
C LYS A 137 14.28 -5.54 17.57
N THR A 138 13.44 -6.57 17.58
CA THR A 138 13.87 -7.96 17.79
C THR A 138 14.72 -8.45 16.62
N LEU A 139 14.27 -8.26 15.38
CA LEU A 139 15.05 -8.66 14.20
C LEU A 139 16.37 -7.89 14.10
N ILE A 140 16.41 -6.60 14.46
CA ILE A 140 17.65 -5.82 14.53
C ILE A 140 18.62 -6.45 15.53
N THR A 141 18.12 -6.80 16.71
CA THR A 141 18.95 -7.45 17.74
C THR A 141 19.56 -8.74 17.23
N PHE A 142 18.81 -9.56 16.48
CA PHE A 142 19.36 -10.74 15.82
C PHE A 142 20.36 -10.41 14.74
N GLY A 143 20.10 -9.38 13.93
CA GLY A 143 20.99 -8.90 12.86
C GLY A 143 22.34 -8.35 13.37
N GLU A 144 22.37 -7.82 14.60
CA GLU A 144 23.59 -7.31 15.24
C GLU A 144 24.44 -8.42 15.88
N GLN A 145 24.00 -9.68 15.88
CA GLN A 145 24.79 -10.80 16.37
C GLN A 145 25.97 -11.08 15.44
N GLU A 146 27.18 -11.27 16.02
CA GLU A 146 28.42 -11.41 15.24
C GLU A 146 28.61 -12.81 14.62
N SER A 147 27.83 -13.81 15.03
CA SER A 147 28.03 -15.20 14.63
C SER A 147 26.86 -15.78 13.87
N PHE A 148 26.85 -15.55 12.57
CA PHE A 148 25.99 -16.32 11.66
C PHE A 148 26.74 -17.52 11.08
N ILE A 149 26.05 -18.64 10.98
CA ILE A 149 26.60 -19.85 10.32
C ILE A 149 25.91 -19.95 8.96
N ASN A 150 26.68 -19.90 7.88
CA ASN A 150 26.15 -20.06 6.54
C ASN A 150 25.68 -21.50 6.30
N LYS A 151 24.51 -21.62 5.67
CA LYS A 151 23.88 -22.89 5.26
C LYS A 151 23.96 -23.04 3.74
N GLU A 152 24.09 -24.29 3.26
CA GLU A 152 24.29 -24.56 1.83
C GLU A 152 23.00 -24.76 1.02
N ASN A 153 21.82 -24.75 1.68
CA ASN A 153 20.55 -25.15 1.06
C ASN A 153 19.72 -23.98 0.53
N GLY A 154 20.25 -22.76 0.51
CA GLY A 154 19.54 -21.58 0.01
C GLY A 154 19.38 -21.62 -1.51
N SER A 155 18.27 -21.13 -1.99
CA SER A 155 17.96 -21.04 -3.44
C SER A 155 17.19 -19.78 -3.78
N VAL A 156 17.19 -19.42 -5.06
CA VAL A 156 16.43 -18.27 -5.57
C VAL A 156 15.58 -18.73 -6.75
N GLU A 157 14.30 -18.41 -6.71
CA GLU A 157 13.39 -18.51 -7.86
C GLU A 157 12.78 -17.14 -8.17
N THR A 158 12.41 -16.90 -9.41
CA THR A 158 11.72 -15.64 -9.81
C THR A 158 10.26 -15.94 -10.14
N LYS A 159 9.33 -15.13 -9.59
CA LYS A 159 7.90 -15.22 -9.88
C LYS A 159 7.27 -13.84 -10.10
N ASP A 160 6.30 -13.77 -11.00
CA ASP A 160 5.52 -12.55 -11.26
C ASP A 160 4.36 -12.39 -10.28
N LEU A 161 4.65 -11.82 -9.10
CA LEU A 161 3.64 -11.59 -8.07
C LEU A 161 2.62 -10.54 -8.48
N LEU A 162 3.03 -9.47 -9.17
CA LEU A 162 2.10 -8.41 -9.59
C LEU A 162 1.01 -8.92 -10.53
N SER A 163 1.30 -9.88 -11.39
CA SER A 163 0.28 -10.48 -12.26
C SER A 163 -0.75 -11.29 -11.47
N VAL A 164 -0.34 -12.02 -10.43
CA VAL A 164 -1.26 -12.77 -9.55
C VAL A 164 -2.09 -11.81 -8.69
N TYR A 165 -1.45 -10.80 -8.10
CA TYR A 165 -2.14 -9.76 -7.34
C TYR A 165 -3.14 -8.97 -8.20
N SER A 166 -2.77 -8.63 -9.43
CA SER A 166 -3.68 -7.98 -10.39
C SER A 166 -4.86 -8.86 -10.78
N ALA A 167 -4.64 -10.16 -10.94
CA ALA A 167 -5.73 -11.10 -11.20
C ALA A 167 -6.73 -11.15 -10.03
N PHE A 168 -6.24 -11.16 -8.80
CA PHE A 168 -7.07 -11.06 -7.60
C PHE A 168 -7.94 -9.79 -7.62
N LEU A 169 -7.38 -8.63 -7.93
CA LEU A 169 -8.13 -7.37 -8.03
C LEU A 169 -9.16 -7.40 -9.18
N ARG A 170 -8.80 -7.96 -10.34
CA ARG A 170 -9.74 -8.09 -11.47
C ARG A 170 -10.94 -8.95 -11.13
N GLU A 171 -10.70 -10.09 -10.49
CA GLU A 171 -11.81 -11.00 -10.11
C GLU A 171 -12.73 -10.34 -9.07
N LEU A 172 -12.18 -9.55 -8.15
CA LEU A 172 -12.96 -8.75 -7.21
C LEU A 172 -13.86 -7.75 -7.95
N ILE A 173 -13.32 -7.01 -8.92
CA ILE A 173 -14.08 -6.04 -9.72
C ILE A 173 -15.19 -6.72 -10.50
N LYS A 174 -14.90 -7.82 -11.22
CA LYS A 174 -15.92 -8.57 -11.97
C LYS A 174 -17.05 -9.04 -11.07
N LYS A 175 -16.71 -9.66 -9.95
CA LYS A 175 -17.66 -10.21 -9.00
C LYS A 175 -18.55 -9.15 -8.38
N GLU A 176 -17.97 -8.04 -7.93
CA GLU A 176 -18.72 -7.03 -7.19
C GLU A 176 -19.48 -6.08 -8.09
N VAL A 177 -18.96 -5.72 -9.27
CA VAL A 177 -19.72 -4.94 -10.26
C VAL A 177 -20.85 -5.77 -10.84
N ASN A 178 -20.60 -7.05 -11.13
CA ASN A 178 -21.55 -8.01 -11.70
C ASN A 178 -22.34 -7.40 -12.87
N HIS A 179 -21.60 -6.85 -13.84
CA HIS A 179 -22.20 -6.10 -14.95
C HIS A 179 -23.17 -6.97 -15.76
N PRO A 180 -24.43 -6.53 -15.96
CA PRO A 180 -25.50 -7.40 -16.50
C PRO A 180 -25.24 -7.89 -17.92
N ASN A 181 -24.49 -7.15 -18.74
CA ASN A 181 -24.25 -7.47 -20.15
C ASN A 181 -22.80 -7.79 -20.49
N THR A 182 -21.83 -7.33 -19.68
CA THR A 182 -20.39 -7.43 -19.97
C THR A 182 -19.61 -7.84 -18.72
N TYR A 183 -19.90 -9.03 -18.17
CA TYR A 183 -19.28 -9.50 -16.93
C TYR A 183 -17.73 -9.47 -16.98
N ASP A 184 -17.13 -9.91 -18.10
CA ASP A 184 -15.67 -9.96 -18.24
C ASP A 184 -15.01 -8.60 -18.49
N LYS A 185 -15.80 -7.62 -18.92
CA LYS A 185 -15.36 -6.23 -19.16
C LYS A 185 -16.29 -5.23 -18.49
N PRO A 186 -16.41 -5.27 -17.16
CA PRO A 186 -17.39 -4.49 -16.42
C PRO A 186 -17.13 -2.99 -16.43
N LEU A 187 -15.95 -2.55 -16.89
CA LEU A 187 -15.55 -1.14 -16.97
C LEU A 187 -15.67 -0.57 -18.41
N SER A 188 -16.27 -1.34 -19.34
CA SER A 188 -16.47 -0.86 -20.70
C SER A 188 -17.34 0.40 -20.74
N GLY A 189 -16.86 1.42 -21.45
CA GLY A 189 -17.53 2.72 -21.54
C GLY A 189 -17.12 3.72 -20.46
N MET A 190 -16.31 3.31 -19.49
CA MET A 190 -15.73 4.22 -18.50
C MET A 190 -14.31 4.63 -18.89
N LYS A 191 -13.98 5.88 -18.63
CA LYS A 191 -12.63 6.42 -18.77
C LYS A 191 -12.04 6.66 -17.38
N ILE A 192 -11.02 5.87 -17.05
CA ILE A 192 -10.37 5.89 -15.73
C ILE A 192 -8.87 6.09 -15.94
N LEU A 193 -8.33 7.21 -15.50
CA LEU A 193 -6.90 7.45 -15.58
C LEU A 193 -6.19 7.21 -14.24
N VAL A 194 -4.91 6.88 -14.34
CA VAL A 194 -4.03 6.65 -13.20
C VAL A 194 -2.81 7.55 -13.31
N ASP A 195 -2.43 8.15 -12.20
CA ASP A 195 -1.13 8.77 -11.97
C ASP A 195 -0.33 7.87 -11.04
N ALA A 196 0.73 7.25 -11.55
CA ALA A 196 1.59 6.36 -10.78
C ALA A 196 2.83 7.06 -10.21
N GLY A 197 3.02 8.37 -10.45
CA GLY A 197 4.14 9.15 -9.95
C GLY A 197 5.53 8.55 -10.21
N ASN A 198 5.68 7.77 -11.29
CA ASN A 198 6.90 6.98 -11.58
C ASN A 198 7.25 5.93 -10.51
N GLY A 199 6.31 5.55 -9.66
CA GLY A 199 6.42 4.47 -8.69
C GLY A 199 6.09 3.09 -9.28
N ALA A 200 5.66 2.17 -8.43
CA ALA A 200 5.28 0.82 -8.83
C ALA A 200 3.85 0.71 -9.40
N GLY A 201 3.02 1.76 -9.27
CA GLY A 201 1.57 1.71 -9.52
C GLY A 201 1.12 1.59 -10.97
N GLY A 202 2.04 1.66 -11.96
CA GLY A 202 1.71 1.55 -13.38
C GLY A 202 0.97 0.27 -13.76
N PHE A 203 1.23 -0.83 -13.05
CA PHE A 203 0.56 -2.14 -13.27
C PHE A 203 -0.96 -2.06 -13.18
N TYR A 204 -1.50 -1.10 -12.45
CA TYR A 204 -2.94 -0.97 -12.28
C TYR A 204 -3.64 -0.61 -13.59
N VAL A 205 -2.95 0.07 -14.50
CA VAL A 205 -3.44 0.39 -15.85
C VAL A 205 -3.48 -0.84 -16.74
N ASP A 206 -2.35 -1.44 -17.02
CA ASP A 206 -2.23 -2.52 -18.02
C ASP A 206 -2.67 -3.88 -17.51
N LYS A 207 -2.56 -4.13 -16.21
CA LYS A 207 -2.90 -5.44 -15.60
C LYS A 207 -4.28 -5.47 -14.92
N VAL A 208 -4.88 -4.32 -14.59
CA VAL A 208 -6.19 -4.29 -13.92
C VAL A 208 -7.25 -3.62 -14.78
N LEU A 209 -7.10 -2.32 -15.10
CA LEU A 209 -8.15 -1.53 -15.74
C LEU A 209 -8.38 -1.89 -17.20
N GLN A 210 -7.33 -1.94 -18.01
CA GLN A 210 -7.44 -2.24 -19.46
C GLN A 210 -8.03 -3.62 -19.74
N PRO A 211 -7.62 -4.71 -19.06
CA PRO A 211 -8.24 -6.02 -19.28
C PRO A 211 -9.74 -6.04 -18.96
N LEU A 212 -10.21 -5.15 -18.08
CA LEU A 212 -11.61 -5.03 -17.70
C LEU A 212 -12.41 -4.05 -18.60
N GLY A 213 -11.78 -3.51 -19.63
CA GLY A 213 -12.45 -2.72 -20.68
C GLY A 213 -12.46 -1.21 -20.45
N ALA A 214 -11.77 -0.68 -19.41
CA ALA A 214 -11.65 0.76 -19.21
C ALA A 214 -10.81 1.44 -20.30
N ASP A 215 -11.23 2.64 -20.71
CA ASP A 215 -10.35 3.57 -21.43
C ASP A 215 -9.43 4.24 -20.40
N THR A 216 -8.14 3.98 -20.51
CA THR A 216 -7.13 4.52 -19.60
C THR A 216 -6.30 5.64 -20.24
N SER A 217 -6.72 6.15 -21.38
CA SER A 217 -6.04 7.26 -22.06
C SER A 217 -6.05 8.51 -21.16
N GLY A 218 -4.89 9.18 -21.08
CA GLY A 218 -4.66 10.26 -20.13
C GLY A 218 -3.99 9.84 -18.83
N SER A 219 -3.79 8.53 -18.60
CA SER A 219 -2.93 8.04 -17.51
C SER A 219 -1.49 8.54 -17.70
N GLN A 220 -0.80 8.83 -16.58
CA GLN A 220 0.47 9.53 -16.62
C GLN A 220 1.48 8.96 -15.63
N PHE A 221 2.77 9.19 -15.92
CA PHE A 221 3.92 8.81 -15.07
C PHE A 221 3.92 7.33 -14.67
N LEU A 222 3.55 6.46 -15.63
CA LEU A 222 3.35 5.03 -15.40
C LEU A 222 4.66 4.24 -15.36
N GLU A 223 5.69 4.72 -16.08
CA GLU A 223 6.99 4.05 -16.13
C GLU A 223 7.74 4.24 -14.81
N PRO A 224 8.22 3.14 -14.19
CA PRO A 224 9.01 3.22 -12.97
C PRO A 224 10.30 4.03 -13.18
N ASP A 225 10.47 5.10 -12.39
CA ASP A 225 11.68 5.92 -12.39
C ASP A 225 11.97 6.42 -10.98
N GLY A 226 13.02 5.86 -10.39
CA GLY A 226 13.40 6.14 -9.00
C GLY A 226 13.97 7.53 -8.76
N MET A 227 14.10 8.36 -9.78
CA MET A 227 14.45 9.80 -9.64
C MET A 227 13.21 10.68 -9.46
N PHE A 228 12.00 10.14 -9.71
CA PHE A 228 10.72 10.85 -9.57
C PHE A 228 10.71 12.23 -10.27
N PRO A 229 10.93 12.27 -11.60
CA PRO A 229 11.21 13.52 -12.32
C PRO A 229 9.99 14.45 -12.47
N ASN A 230 8.77 13.97 -12.24
CA ASN A 230 7.56 14.72 -12.53
C ASN A 230 6.96 15.38 -11.28
N HIS A 231 6.74 14.62 -10.24
CA HIS A 231 6.30 15.09 -8.92
C HIS A 231 6.71 14.09 -7.84
N ILE A 232 6.65 14.50 -6.58
CA ILE A 232 6.81 13.57 -5.47
C ILE A 232 5.69 12.54 -5.56
N PRO A 233 5.99 11.22 -5.58
CA PRO A 233 4.97 10.17 -5.67
C PRO A 233 4.21 10.04 -4.35
N ASN A 234 3.28 10.96 -4.14
CA ASN A 234 2.47 11.09 -2.93
C ASN A 234 1.02 11.34 -3.35
N PRO A 235 0.02 10.61 -2.80
CA PRO A 235 -1.41 10.83 -3.07
C PRO A 235 -1.92 12.24 -2.73
N GLU A 236 -1.10 13.08 -2.14
CA GLU A 236 -1.39 14.50 -1.88
C GLU A 236 -0.96 15.42 -3.03
N ALA A 237 -0.17 14.95 -3.99
CA ALA A 237 0.26 15.70 -5.19
C ALA A 237 -0.85 15.73 -6.26
N MET A 238 -2.05 16.22 -5.88
CA MET A 238 -3.29 16.04 -6.63
C MET A 238 -3.43 16.92 -7.87
N GLN A 239 -2.72 18.07 -7.96
CA GLN A 239 -2.92 19.04 -9.05
C GLN A 239 -2.74 18.39 -10.44
N SER A 240 -1.69 17.59 -10.61
CA SER A 240 -1.39 16.91 -11.87
C SER A 240 -2.54 16.00 -12.32
N VAL A 241 -3.06 15.17 -11.43
CA VAL A 241 -4.15 14.24 -11.76
C VAL A 241 -5.49 14.96 -11.92
N CYS A 242 -5.77 16.02 -11.17
CA CYS A 242 -6.95 16.87 -11.36
C CYS A 242 -6.98 17.51 -12.75
N ASP A 243 -5.86 18.06 -13.19
CA ASP A 243 -5.72 18.65 -14.53
C ASP A 243 -5.85 17.59 -15.62
N ALA A 244 -5.28 16.40 -15.42
CA ALA A 244 -5.39 15.29 -16.36
C ALA A 244 -6.84 14.80 -16.49
N VAL A 245 -7.60 14.69 -15.39
CA VAL A 245 -9.04 14.33 -15.42
C VAL A 245 -9.84 15.34 -16.23
N LYS A 246 -9.66 16.64 -15.97
CA LYS A 246 -10.37 17.71 -16.71
C LYS A 246 -10.03 17.70 -18.19
N THR A 247 -8.73 17.61 -18.52
CA THR A 247 -8.26 17.66 -19.92
C THR A 247 -8.75 16.46 -20.72
N ASN A 248 -8.81 15.29 -20.11
CA ASN A 248 -9.19 14.05 -20.77
C ASN A 248 -10.67 13.71 -20.64
N HIS A 249 -11.45 14.50 -19.92
CA HIS A 249 -12.87 14.23 -19.61
C HIS A 249 -13.07 12.83 -19.04
N SER A 250 -12.26 12.47 -18.03
CA SER A 250 -12.28 11.13 -17.43
C SER A 250 -13.39 11.04 -16.38
N ASP A 251 -13.95 9.84 -16.21
CA ASP A 251 -14.99 9.58 -15.19
C ASP A 251 -14.36 9.49 -13.78
N LEU A 252 -13.08 9.11 -13.70
CA LEU A 252 -12.34 8.91 -12.45
C LEU A 252 -10.86 9.09 -12.69
N GLY A 253 -10.17 9.74 -11.77
CA GLY A 253 -8.72 9.73 -11.63
C GLY A 253 -8.30 9.02 -10.35
N ILE A 254 -7.18 8.30 -10.41
CA ILE A 254 -6.57 7.61 -9.27
C ILE A 254 -5.10 8.03 -9.20
N ILE A 255 -4.59 8.31 -8.01
CA ILE A 255 -3.17 8.54 -7.76
C ILE A 255 -2.66 7.55 -6.72
N PHE A 256 -1.46 7.01 -6.95
CA PHE A 256 -0.74 6.15 -6.02
C PHE A 256 0.54 6.81 -5.52
N ASP A 257 0.99 6.39 -4.34
CA ASP A 257 2.37 6.63 -3.92
C ASP A 257 3.33 5.59 -4.51
N THR A 258 4.62 5.71 -4.18
CA THR A 258 5.70 4.93 -4.81
C THR A 258 5.48 3.42 -4.73
N ASP A 259 5.08 2.91 -3.57
CA ASP A 259 4.95 1.49 -3.26
C ASP A 259 3.49 1.00 -3.15
N VAL A 260 2.54 1.91 -3.50
CA VAL A 260 1.11 1.61 -3.68
C VAL A 260 0.39 1.17 -2.38
N ASP A 261 0.91 1.54 -1.22
CA ASP A 261 0.18 1.34 0.03
C ASP A 261 -0.81 2.48 0.31
N ARG A 262 -0.74 3.58 -0.48
CA ARG A 262 -1.69 4.70 -0.42
C ARG A 262 -2.30 5.02 -1.78
N SER A 263 -3.54 5.50 -1.74
CA SER A 263 -4.21 6.06 -2.90
C SER A 263 -5.13 7.21 -2.53
N SER A 264 -5.40 8.05 -3.52
CA SER A 264 -6.44 9.07 -3.51
C SER A 264 -7.16 9.08 -4.85
N ALA A 265 -8.26 9.79 -4.95
CA ALA A 265 -9.08 9.83 -6.17
C ALA A 265 -9.41 11.26 -6.59
N VAL A 266 -9.85 11.38 -7.83
CA VAL A 266 -10.37 12.62 -8.42
C VAL A 266 -11.69 12.30 -9.10
N ASP A 267 -12.72 13.09 -8.82
CA ASP A 267 -14.02 12.93 -9.44
C ASP A 267 -14.03 13.38 -10.92
N LYS A 268 -15.12 13.10 -11.64
CA LYS A 268 -15.26 13.45 -13.06
C LYS A 268 -15.20 14.95 -13.35
N TYR A 269 -15.36 15.80 -12.34
CA TYR A 269 -15.26 17.26 -12.47
C TYR A 269 -13.85 17.77 -12.22
N GLY A 270 -12.92 16.87 -11.85
CA GLY A 270 -11.55 17.19 -11.50
C GLY A 270 -11.40 17.77 -10.09
N HIS A 271 -12.35 17.46 -9.19
CA HIS A 271 -12.20 17.77 -7.77
C HIS A 271 -11.45 16.64 -7.08
N GLU A 272 -10.51 17.01 -6.24
CA GLU A 272 -9.74 16.04 -5.45
C GLU A 272 -10.60 15.38 -4.38
N ILE A 273 -10.41 14.07 -4.23
CA ILE A 273 -10.94 13.27 -3.14
C ILE A 273 -9.73 12.75 -2.37
N SER A 274 -9.18 13.61 -1.51
CA SER A 274 -8.00 13.37 -0.69
C SER A 274 -8.26 13.79 0.77
N ARG A 275 -7.36 13.52 1.67
CA ARG A 275 -7.45 13.92 3.08
C ARG A 275 -8.77 13.49 3.74
N ASN A 276 -9.54 14.43 4.28
CA ASN A 276 -10.85 14.13 4.89
C ASN A 276 -11.83 13.53 3.87
N ALA A 277 -11.76 13.94 2.60
CA ALA A 277 -12.66 13.43 1.56
C ALA A 277 -12.41 11.95 1.22
N ILE A 278 -11.15 11.47 1.20
CA ILE A 278 -10.88 10.03 0.95
C ILE A 278 -11.36 9.19 2.13
N VAL A 279 -11.25 9.69 3.37
CA VAL A 279 -11.79 9.03 4.56
C VAL A 279 -13.32 8.93 4.47
N ALA A 280 -14.00 10.04 4.11
CA ALA A 280 -15.44 10.08 3.93
C ALA A 280 -15.91 9.10 2.84
N LEU A 281 -15.24 9.09 1.68
CA LEU A 281 -15.57 8.17 0.59
C LEU A 281 -15.39 6.71 1.00
N ALA A 282 -14.24 6.36 1.57
CA ALA A 282 -13.97 4.99 2.03
C ALA A 282 -14.99 4.53 3.09
N ALA A 283 -15.34 5.40 4.03
CA ALA A 283 -16.37 5.11 5.02
C ALA A 283 -17.76 4.90 4.39
N ALA A 284 -18.13 5.73 3.38
CA ALA A 284 -19.39 5.57 2.65
C ALA A 284 -19.45 4.22 1.93
N LEU A 285 -18.33 3.75 1.32
CA LEU A 285 -18.27 2.44 0.68
C LEU A 285 -18.49 1.30 1.68
N VAL A 286 -17.88 1.41 2.87
CA VAL A 286 -17.93 0.36 3.89
C VAL A 286 -19.29 0.31 4.59
N CYS A 287 -19.91 1.45 4.89
CA CYS A 287 -21.15 1.50 5.66
C CYS A 287 -22.35 0.91 4.92
N GLU A 288 -22.33 0.82 3.60
CA GLU A 288 -23.37 0.17 2.80
C GLU A 288 -23.58 -1.31 3.17
N GLN A 289 -22.47 -2.01 3.43
CA GLN A 289 -22.50 -3.43 3.82
C GLN A 289 -22.42 -3.64 5.33
N HIS A 290 -21.88 -2.66 6.05
CA HIS A 290 -21.63 -2.71 7.49
C HIS A 290 -22.18 -1.48 8.21
N PRO A 291 -23.52 -1.30 8.26
CA PRO A 291 -24.11 -0.14 8.91
C PRO A 291 -23.76 -0.09 10.40
N GLY A 292 -23.39 1.08 10.90
CA GLY A 292 -23.05 1.30 12.30
C GLY A 292 -21.68 0.79 12.73
N THR A 293 -20.83 0.34 11.77
CA THR A 293 -19.43 -0.04 12.05
C THR A 293 -18.63 1.12 12.66
N THR A 294 -17.51 0.81 13.30
CA THR A 294 -16.58 1.84 13.80
C THR A 294 -15.49 2.09 12.77
N ILE A 295 -15.34 3.34 12.33
CA ILE A 295 -14.26 3.80 11.48
C ILE A 295 -13.16 4.34 12.38
N VAL A 296 -11.96 3.74 12.33
CA VAL A 296 -10.79 4.23 13.05
C VAL A 296 -9.97 5.12 12.14
N THR A 297 -9.72 6.35 12.57
CA THR A 297 -8.94 7.33 11.80
C THR A 297 -7.75 7.85 12.61
N ASP A 298 -6.85 8.57 11.94
CA ASP A 298 -5.84 9.36 12.64
C ASP A 298 -6.44 10.55 13.39
N SER A 299 -5.62 11.18 14.24
CA SER A 299 -6.07 12.26 15.14
C SER A 299 -6.23 13.62 14.45
N VAL A 300 -5.82 13.75 13.19
CA VAL A 300 -5.85 15.05 12.47
C VAL A 300 -7.08 15.23 11.57
N THR A 301 -8.01 14.29 11.60
CA THR A 301 -9.29 14.42 10.90
C THR A 301 -10.12 15.58 11.45
N SER A 302 -10.86 16.26 10.57
CA SER A 302 -11.65 17.44 10.92
C SER A 302 -12.93 17.10 11.70
N ASP A 303 -13.53 18.10 12.34
CA ASP A 303 -14.82 17.94 13.02
C ASP A 303 -15.97 17.82 11.99
N GLU A 304 -15.85 18.43 10.83
CA GLU A 304 -16.81 18.29 9.72
C GLU A 304 -16.83 16.83 9.20
N LEU A 305 -15.68 16.17 9.13
CA LEU A 305 -15.63 14.74 8.83
C LEU A 305 -16.26 13.91 9.94
N HIS A 306 -16.00 14.23 11.20
CA HIS A 306 -16.63 13.54 12.32
C HIS A 306 -18.15 13.62 12.23
N ASP A 307 -18.69 14.83 12.03
CA ASP A 307 -20.13 15.05 11.85
C ASP A 307 -20.69 14.28 10.65
N PHE A 308 -19.97 14.26 9.52
CA PHE A 308 -20.38 13.49 8.35
C PHE A 308 -20.46 11.98 8.63
N LEU A 309 -19.44 11.43 9.27
CA LEU A 309 -19.41 10.01 9.62
C LEU A 309 -20.53 9.60 10.57
N GLU A 310 -20.76 10.37 11.64
CA GLU A 310 -21.74 10.01 12.65
C GLU A 310 -23.17 10.42 12.31
N ASN A 311 -23.37 11.60 11.70
CA ASN A 311 -24.71 12.15 11.49
C ASN A 311 -25.26 11.91 10.08
N VAL A 312 -24.39 11.69 9.06
CA VAL A 312 -24.82 11.39 7.68
C VAL A 312 -24.70 9.90 7.38
N LEU A 313 -23.55 9.30 7.65
CA LEU A 313 -23.32 7.87 7.38
C LEU A 313 -23.81 6.96 8.52
N HIS A 314 -24.08 7.51 9.69
CA HIS A 314 -24.52 6.77 10.88
C HIS A 314 -23.55 5.64 11.30
N VAL A 315 -22.25 5.85 11.08
CA VAL A 315 -21.17 5.00 11.58
C VAL A 315 -20.58 5.60 12.85
N LYS A 316 -19.83 4.81 13.62
CA LYS A 316 -19.07 5.32 14.78
C LYS A 316 -17.72 5.81 14.32
N HIS A 317 -17.26 6.95 14.82
CA HIS A 317 -15.95 7.51 14.52
C HIS A 317 -15.02 7.51 15.73
N LEU A 318 -13.90 6.80 15.60
CA LEU A 318 -12.84 6.77 16.60
C LEU A 318 -11.56 7.40 16.04
N ARG A 319 -11.23 8.61 16.50
CA ARG A 319 -9.91 9.21 16.27
C ARG A 319 -8.87 8.54 17.15
N PHE A 320 -7.77 8.11 16.56
CA PHE A 320 -6.70 7.45 17.27
C PHE A 320 -5.34 8.09 16.97
N LYS A 321 -4.30 7.65 17.65
CA LYS A 321 -2.95 8.15 17.49
C LYS A 321 -2.49 8.01 16.03
N ARG A 322 -1.98 9.09 15.44
CA ARG A 322 -1.45 9.13 14.07
C ARG A 322 -0.36 8.07 13.84
N GLY A 323 -0.34 7.54 12.62
CA GLY A 323 0.54 6.49 12.12
C GLY A 323 -0.26 5.24 11.73
N TYR A 324 -0.13 4.82 10.47
CA TYR A 324 -0.95 3.77 9.86
C TYR A 324 -1.04 2.50 10.72
N LYS A 325 0.09 2.06 11.30
CA LYS A 325 0.09 0.90 12.20
C LYS A 325 -0.72 1.13 13.48
N ASN A 326 -0.77 2.35 13.99
CA ASN A 326 -1.54 2.66 15.19
C ASN A 326 -3.05 2.51 14.92
N VAL A 327 -3.54 3.11 13.84
CA VAL A 327 -4.98 3.05 13.48
C VAL A 327 -5.39 1.62 13.09
N ILE A 328 -4.54 0.89 12.37
CA ILE A 328 -4.78 -0.52 12.03
C ILE A 328 -4.85 -1.38 13.30
N ASN A 329 -3.86 -1.28 14.18
CA ASN A 329 -3.81 -2.07 15.40
C ASN A 329 -5.02 -1.78 16.30
N GLU A 330 -5.50 -0.54 16.34
CA GLU A 330 -6.70 -0.17 17.09
C GLU A 330 -7.96 -0.81 16.50
N ALA A 331 -8.14 -0.79 15.18
CA ALA A 331 -9.26 -1.47 14.54
C ALA A 331 -9.24 -2.98 14.82
N VAL A 332 -8.07 -3.61 14.75
CA VAL A 332 -7.88 -5.02 15.10
C VAL A 332 -8.22 -5.28 16.57
N ARG A 333 -7.77 -4.39 17.49
CA ARG A 333 -8.07 -4.50 18.91
C ARG A 333 -9.58 -4.43 19.19
N LEU A 334 -10.29 -3.46 18.56
CA LEU A 334 -11.73 -3.32 18.68
C LEU A 334 -12.47 -4.62 18.29
N ASN A 335 -12.08 -5.21 17.14
CA ASN A 335 -12.68 -6.46 16.70
C ASN A 335 -12.42 -7.62 17.67
N LYS A 336 -11.25 -7.70 18.29
CA LYS A 336 -10.95 -8.71 19.31
C LYS A 336 -11.81 -8.54 20.57
N GLU A 337 -12.24 -7.33 20.85
CA GLU A 337 -13.16 -7.01 21.97
C GLU A 337 -14.64 -7.10 21.58
N GLY A 338 -14.96 -7.55 20.38
CA GLY A 338 -16.33 -7.72 19.89
C GLY A 338 -16.98 -6.42 19.39
N ILE A 339 -16.20 -5.35 19.20
CA ILE A 339 -16.65 -4.09 18.62
C ILE A 339 -16.35 -4.14 17.12
N ASP A 340 -17.39 -4.05 16.29
CA ASP A 340 -17.21 -4.10 14.84
C ASP A 340 -16.45 -2.85 14.34
N SER A 341 -15.33 -3.08 13.65
CA SER A 341 -14.56 -2.08 12.94
C SER A 341 -14.10 -2.66 11.60
N GLN A 342 -14.58 -2.10 10.50
CA GLN A 342 -14.32 -2.60 9.15
C GLN A 342 -13.24 -1.84 8.42
N LEU A 343 -12.90 -0.62 8.87
CA LEU A 343 -11.97 0.29 8.21
C LEU A 343 -11.09 1.01 9.21
N ALA A 344 -9.78 0.97 8.97
CA ALA A 344 -8.79 1.85 9.55
C ALA A 344 -8.20 2.70 8.41
N ILE A 345 -8.25 4.02 8.53
CA ILE A 345 -7.84 4.92 7.45
C ILE A 345 -7.25 6.22 8.00
N GLU A 346 -6.21 6.73 7.33
CA GLU A 346 -5.61 8.02 7.62
C GLU A 346 -5.89 9.05 6.51
N THR A 347 -5.83 10.31 6.86
CA THR A 347 -5.94 11.43 5.91
C THR A 347 -4.84 11.41 4.84
N SER A 348 -3.73 10.73 5.09
CA SER A 348 -2.61 10.52 4.14
C SER A 348 -2.93 9.52 3.01
N GLY A 349 -4.07 8.84 3.04
CA GLY A 349 -4.47 7.83 2.05
C GLY A 349 -4.11 6.38 2.41
N HIS A 350 -3.47 6.13 3.56
CA HIS A 350 -3.33 4.78 4.11
C HIS A 350 -4.70 4.23 4.50
N ALA A 351 -5.07 3.08 3.98
CA ALA A 351 -6.38 2.47 4.23
C ALA A 351 -6.29 0.96 4.34
N ALA A 352 -6.82 0.42 5.42
CA ALA A 352 -6.85 -1.00 5.72
C ALA A 352 -8.27 -1.47 6.00
N LEU A 353 -8.76 -2.36 5.14
CA LEU A 353 -10.09 -2.96 5.28
C LEU A 353 -10.00 -4.33 5.94
N LYS A 354 -10.94 -4.62 6.85
CA LYS A 354 -11.03 -5.92 7.53
C LYS A 354 -11.15 -7.07 6.55
N GLU A 355 -11.94 -6.92 5.49
CA GLU A 355 -12.11 -7.91 4.43
C GLU A 355 -10.82 -8.22 3.66
N ASN A 356 -9.84 -7.32 3.70
CA ASN A 356 -8.51 -7.48 3.11
C ASN A 356 -7.42 -7.60 4.19
N TYR A 357 -7.65 -8.42 5.21
CA TYR A 357 -6.69 -8.74 6.28
C TYR A 357 -6.23 -7.55 7.13
N PHE A 358 -6.93 -6.43 7.13
CA PHE A 358 -6.43 -5.16 7.64
C PHE A 358 -5.07 -4.77 7.04
N LEU A 359 -4.84 -5.17 5.79
CA LEU A 359 -3.67 -4.79 5.02
C LEU A 359 -3.79 -3.34 4.58
N ASP A 360 -2.74 -2.57 4.79
CA ASP A 360 -2.60 -1.22 4.23
C ASP A 360 -2.37 -1.34 2.72
N ASP A 361 -3.40 -1.04 1.92
CA ASP A 361 -3.45 -1.39 0.51
C ASP A 361 -4.15 -0.32 -0.33
N GLY A 362 -3.34 0.56 -0.95
CA GLY A 362 -3.84 1.62 -1.81
C GLY A 362 -4.51 1.09 -3.09
N ALA A 363 -4.01 0.01 -3.67
CA ALA A 363 -4.62 -0.59 -4.85
C ALA A 363 -5.97 -1.26 -4.52
N TYR A 364 -6.12 -1.85 -3.33
CA TYR A 364 -7.39 -2.41 -2.89
C TYR A 364 -8.44 -1.30 -2.66
N LEU A 365 -8.05 -0.21 -1.97
CA LEU A 365 -8.94 0.95 -1.82
C LEU A 365 -9.35 1.51 -3.18
N ALA A 366 -8.40 1.74 -4.09
CA ALA A 366 -8.68 2.18 -5.45
C ALA A 366 -9.65 1.22 -6.17
N THR A 367 -9.48 -0.08 -5.98
CA THR A 367 -10.37 -1.11 -6.55
C THR A 367 -11.80 -1.02 -5.99
N LYS A 368 -11.98 -0.81 -4.70
CA LYS A 368 -13.31 -0.58 -4.11
C LYS A 368 -13.95 0.71 -4.65
N ILE A 369 -13.16 1.76 -4.85
CA ILE A 369 -13.61 3.02 -5.47
C ILE A 369 -14.04 2.78 -6.92
N VAL A 370 -13.24 2.05 -7.72
CA VAL A 370 -13.58 1.69 -9.11
C VAL A 370 -14.86 0.87 -9.19
N ILE A 371 -15.02 -0.12 -8.32
CA ILE A 371 -16.24 -0.93 -8.23
C ILE A 371 -17.47 -0.04 -8.00
N LYS A 372 -17.39 0.87 -7.04
CA LYS A 372 -18.52 1.77 -6.74
C LYS A 372 -18.78 2.73 -7.88
N ALA A 373 -17.73 3.32 -8.47
CA ALA A 373 -17.86 4.19 -9.63
C ALA A 373 -18.56 3.47 -10.80
N ALA A 374 -18.17 2.21 -11.07
CA ALA A 374 -18.79 1.41 -12.13
C ALA A 374 -20.27 1.11 -11.85
N LYS A 375 -20.65 0.73 -10.64
CA LYS A 375 -22.05 0.53 -10.25
C LYS A 375 -22.87 1.80 -10.41
N MET A 376 -22.37 2.92 -9.91
CA MET A 376 -23.04 4.21 -10.01
C MET A 376 -23.14 4.69 -11.47
N HIS A 377 -22.13 4.48 -12.28
CA HIS A 377 -22.14 4.80 -13.71
C HIS A 377 -23.28 4.06 -14.45
N LEU A 378 -23.49 2.77 -14.13
CA LEU A 378 -24.62 1.99 -14.68
C LEU A 378 -26.00 2.57 -14.31
N GLU A 379 -26.09 3.24 -13.17
CA GLU A 379 -27.31 3.87 -12.67
C GLU A 379 -27.45 5.35 -13.08
N GLY A 380 -26.46 5.91 -13.79
CA GLY A 380 -26.42 7.31 -14.20
C GLY A 380 -25.97 8.29 -13.10
N HIS A 381 -25.31 7.77 -12.07
CA HIS A 381 -24.78 8.52 -10.91
C HIS A 381 -23.25 8.61 -10.93
N SER A 382 -22.66 9.39 -10.04
CA SER A 382 -21.20 9.53 -9.88
C SER A 382 -20.77 9.65 -8.42
N LEU A 383 -19.47 9.35 -8.17
CA LEU A 383 -18.91 9.21 -6.81
C LEU A 383 -19.04 10.46 -5.94
N ASP A 384 -19.00 11.66 -6.52
CA ASP A 384 -19.15 12.91 -5.80
C ASP A 384 -20.47 12.98 -5.01
N GLU A 385 -21.52 12.29 -5.48
CA GLU A 385 -22.82 12.23 -4.81
C GLU A 385 -22.75 11.55 -3.43
N LEU A 386 -21.78 10.65 -3.20
CA LEU A 386 -21.61 9.93 -1.93
C LEU A 386 -21.10 10.83 -0.80
N ILE A 387 -20.38 11.88 -1.14
CA ILE A 387 -19.73 12.79 -0.18
C ILE A 387 -20.20 14.24 -0.34
N LYS A 388 -21.29 14.47 -1.08
CA LYS A 388 -21.84 15.82 -1.35
C LYS A 388 -22.19 16.62 -0.09
N ASP A 389 -22.53 15.93 0.99
CA ASP A 389 -22.90 16.53 2.27
C ASP A 389 -21.69 16.71 3.22
N LEU A 390 -20.49 16.30 2.79
CA LEU A 390 -19.25 16.56 3.51
C LEU A 390 -18.93 18.06 3.42
N LYS A 391 -18.86 18.73 4.55
CA LYS A 391 -18.40 20.11 4.65
C LYS A 391 -16.88 20.14 4.68
N HIS A 392 -16.28 21.08 3.95
CA HIS A 392 -14.83 21.29 3.99
C HIS A 392 -14.49 22.18 5.19
N PRO A 393 -13.42 21.87 5.93
CA PRO A 393 -12.94 22.73 6.99
C PRO A 393 -12.47 24.07 6.42
N LEU A 394 -12.59 25.15 7.23
CA LEU A 394 -12.18 26.50 6.82
C LEU A 394 -10.67 26.61 6.56
N GLU A 395 -9.86 25.79 7.24
CA GLU A 395 -8.43 25.67 7.02
C GLU A 395 -8.01 24.20 7.14
N GLU A 396 -7.47 23.63 6.07
CA GLU A 396 -6.74 22.36 6.11
C GLU A 396 -5.23 22.66 6.20
N LYS A 397 -4.64 22.46 7.38
CA LYS A 397 -3.18 22.54 7.55
C LYS A 397 -2.60 21.14 7.68
N GLU A 398 -1.57 20.88 6.91
CA GLU A 398 -0.66 19.79 7.19
C GLU A 398 0.13 20.10 8.47
N LEU A 399 0.09 19.18 9.42
CA LEU A 399 0.91 19.21 10.63
C LEU A 399 2.08 18.25 10.50
#